data_dd969b78cc6547fdf3e331d26397a8b6
#
_entry.id   dd969b78cc6547fdf3e331d26397a8b6
#
_cell.length_a   1.000
_cell.length_b   1.000
_cell.length_c   1.000
_cell.angle_alpha   90.00
_cell.angle_beta   90.00
_cell.angle_gamma   90.00
#
_symmetry.space_group_name_H-M   'P 1'
#
loop_
_entity.id
_entity.type
_entity.pdbx_description
1 polymer ?
#
loop_
_entity_poly.entity_id
_entity_poly.type
_entity_poly.pdbx_seq_one_letter_code
_entity_poly.pdbx_strand_id
1 'polypeptide(L)'
;MCGAEVFALPEGVQRVARYLQDANHPHTPQMLDGAARTSQEAAEQLGIAVGQVAKSVVFRHKPSGRHVLVIAAGDRRVDEKKVAALVGKTGRADAEFVKAQTGFSIGGVSPVAHLHAPITLIDASLSRFELLWAAAGHPHAVFPLTLQQLQALTGAPVVDIAQEPVDTAAGQSQA
;
A
#
# COMPACT_ATOMS: atom_id res chain seq x y z
N MET A 1 -22.17 -6.69 10.20
CA MET A 1 -21.97 -7.59 9.04
C MET A 1 -22.15 -9.03 9.48
N CYS A 2 -22.89 -9.80 8.75
CA CYS A 2 -23.07 -11.20 9.09
C CYS A 2 -21.90 -12.05 8.55
N GLY A 3 -21.69 -13.23 9.15
CA GLY A 3 -20.58 -14.10 8.77
C GLY A 3 -20.63 -14.55 7.32
N ALA A 4 -21.81 -14.66 6.75
CA ALA A 4 -21.97 -15.08 5.35
C ALA A 4 -21.38 -14.06 4.38
N GLU A 5 -21.49 -12.78 4.69
CA GLU A 5 -20.90 -11.73 3.84
C GLU A 5 -19.38 -11.81 3.86
N VAL A 6 -18.79 -12.06 5.03
CA VAL A 6 -17.35 -12.19 5.16
C VAL A 6 -16.84 -13.38 4.35
N PHE A 7 -17.53 -14.51 4.41
CA PHE A 7 -17.13 -15.70 3.67
C PHE A 7 -17.30 -15.56 2.17
N ALA A 8 -18.15 -14.63 1.70
CA ALA A 8 -18.33 -14.37 0.28
C ALA A 8 -17.21 -13.51 -0.32
N LEU A 9 -16.36 -12.90 0.51
CA LEU A 9 -15.26 -12.07 0.06
C LEU A 9 -14.10 -12.92 -0.48
N PRO A 10 -13.28 -12.37 -1.40
CA PRO A 10 -12.05 -13.05 -1.82
C PRO A 10 -11.15 -13.39 -0.64
N GLU A 11 -10.38 -14.45 -0.76
CA GLU A 11 -9.53 -14.94 0.33
C GLU A 11 -8.58 -13.87 0.87
N GLY A 12 -7.95 -13.09 -0.02
CA GLY A 12 -7.06 -12.02 0.41
C GLY A 12 -7.78 -10.97 1.23
N VAL A 13 -9.02 -10.63 0.86
CA VAL A 13 -9.83 -9.66 1.59
C VAL A 13 -10.23 -10.22 2.94
N GLN A 14 -10.54 -11.50 3.01
CA GLN A 14 -10.87 -12.14 4.29
C GLN A 14 -9.69 -12.08 5.27
N ARG A 15 -8.47 -12.32 4.76
CA ARG A 15 -7.27 -12.24 5.60
C ARG A 15 -7.06 -10.83 6.13
N VAL A 16 -7.21 -9.83 5.28
CA VAL A 16 -7.09 -8.43 5.70
C VAL A 16 -8.17 -8.07 6.71
N ALA A 17 -9.41 -8.47 6.44
CA ALA A 17 -10.52 -8.21 7.37
C ALA A 17 -10.25 -8.77 8.77
N ARG A 18 -9.77 -10.02 8.84
CA ARG A 18 -9.43 -10.63 10.12
C ARG A 18 -8.29 -9.92 10.82
N TYR A 19 -7.27 -9.54 10.06
CA TYR A 19 -6.13 -8.80 10.62
C TYR A 19 -6.58 -7.47 11.24
N LEU A 20 -7.40 -6.73 10.50
CA LEU A 20 -7.91 -5.44 10.97
C LEU A 20 -8.78 -5.60 12.21
N GLN A 21 -9.62 -6.63 12.23
CA GLN A 21 -10.48 -6.93 13.37
C GLN A 21 -9.64 -7.26 14.60
N ASP A 22 -8.63 -8.12 14.44
CA ASP A 22 -7.75 -8.52 15.54
C ASP A 22 -6.94 -7.33 16.08
N ALA A 23 -6.64 -6.36 15.22
CA ALA A 23 -5.94 -5.15 15.62
C ALA A 23 -6.86 -4.04 16.12
N ASN A 24 -8.16 -4.31 16.21
CA ASN A 24 -9.17 -3.34 16.64
C ASN A 24 -9.24 -2.09 15.74
N HIS A 25 -8.98 -2.27 14.44
CA HIS A 25 -9.13 -1.18 13.49
C HIS A 25 -10.62 -0.85 13.32
N PRO A 26 -11.00 0.44 13.31
CA PRO A 26 -12.42 0.83 13.29
C PRO A 26 -13.13 0.58 11.97
N HIS A 27 -12.41 0.23 10.90
CA HIS A 27 -13.01 0.05 9.58
C HIS A 27 -12.71 -1.33 9.03
N THR A 28 -13.62 -1.82 8.19
CA THR A 28 -13.49 -3.09 7.48
C THR A 28 -13.24 -2.81 6.00
N PRO A 29 -12.72 -3.79 5.25
CA PRO A 29 -12.57 -3.65 3.81
C PRO A 29 -13.89 -3.37 3.12
N GLN A 30 -13.82 -2.51 2.10
CA GLN A 30 -14.96 -2.18 1.24
C GLN A 30 -14.67 -2.69 -0.17
N MET A 31 -15.66 -3.31 -0.79
CA MET A 31 -15.54 -3.73 -2.18
C MET A 31 -15.97 -2.59 -3.10
N LEU A 32 -15.14 -2.30 -4.08
CA LEU A 32 -15.44 -1.30 -5.11
C LEU A 32 -16.19 -1.96 -6.26
N ASP A 33 -16.95 -1.17 -7.01
CA ASP A 33 -17.69 -1.67 -8.17
C ASP A 33 -16.76 -2.13 -9.28
N GLY A 34 -15.65 -1.43 -9.48
CA GLY A 34 -14.64 -1.78 -10.47
C GLY A 34 -13.29 -2.05 -9.83
N ALA A 35 -12.39 -2.66 -10.60
CA ALA A 35 -11.02 -2.88 -10.15
C ALA A 35 -10.30 -1.55 -10.01
N ALA A 36 -9.47 -1.44 -8.98
CA ALA A 36 -8.63 -0.28 -8.73
C ALA A 36 -7.17 -0.75 -8.68
N ARG A 37 -6.62 -1.08 -9.85
CA ARG A 37 -5.24 -1.56 -9.96
C ARG A 37 -4.23 -0.42 -9.93
N THR A 38 -4.69 0.79 -10.21
CA THR A 38 -3.84 1.99 -10.12
C THR A 38 -4.41 2.93 -9.07
N SER A 39 -3.54 3.79 -8.55
CA SER A 39 -3.97 4.81 -7.58
C SER A 39 -4.99 5.78 -8.18
N GLN A 40 -4.83 6.08 -9.47
CA GLN A 40 -5.77 6.95 -10.17
C GLN A 40 -7.16 6.32 -10.22
N GLU A 41 -7.25 5.04 -10.57
CA GLU A 41 -8.54 4.34 -10.61
C GLU A 41 -9.20 4.30 -9.24
N ALA A 42 -8.43 4.02 -8.19
CA ALA A 42 -8.94 3.99 -6.83
C ALA A 42 -9.46 5.37 -6.43
N ALA A 43 -8.70 6.42 -6.71
CA ALA A 43 -9.09 7.77 -6.36
C ALA A 43 -10.37 8.19 -7.05
N GLU A 44 -10.52 7.84 -8.33
CA GLU A 44 -11.73 8.15 -9.10
C GLU A 44 -12.96 7.47 -8.51
N GLN A 45 -12.84 6.18 -8.19
CA GLN A 45 -13.98 5.45 -7.62
C GLN A 45 -14.35 5.94 -6.24
N LEU A 46 -13.38 6.37 -5.45
CA LEU A 46 -13.61 6.83 -4.08
C LEU A 46 -13.94 8.33 -4.00
N GLY A 47 -13.72 9.07 -5.08
CA GLY A 47 -13.94 10.51 -5.08
C GLY A 47 -12.94 11.26 -4.20
N ILE A 48 -11.69 10.83 -4.19
CA ILE A 48 -10.63 11.39 -3.34
C ILE A 48 -9.46 11.84 -4.20
N ALA A 49 -8.52 12.54 -3.58
CA ALA A 49 -7.28 12.90 -4.24
C ALA A 49 -6.37 11.68 -4.41
N VAL A 50 -5.63 11.61 -5.51
CA VAL A 50 -4.72 10.48 -5.79
C VAL A 50 -3.70 10.31 -4.67
N GLY A 51 -3.22 11.40 -4.08
CA GLY A 51 -2.28 11.34 -2.97
C GLY A 51 -2.80 10.71 -1.70
N GLN A 52 -4.13 10.57 -1.56
CA GLN A 52 -4.73 9.89 -0.43
C GLN A 52 -4.69 8.36 -0.55
N VAL A 53 -4.32 7.85 -1.72
CA VAL A 53 -4.15 6.41 -1.90
C VAL A 53 -2.79 6.03 -1.35
N ALA A 54 -2.79 5.17 -0.34
CA ALA A 54 -1.57 4.61 0.23
C ALA A 54 -1.24 3.35 -0.57
N LYS A 55 -0.43 3.51 -1.60
CA LYS A 55 -0.10 2.41 -2.51
C LYS A 55 1.04 1.57 -1.95
N SER A 56 0.91 0.27 -2.09
CA SER A 56 1.94 -0.69 -1.67
C SER A 56 2.84 -1.03 -2.85
N VAL A 57 4.13 -0.75 -2.72
CA VAL A 57 5.13 -1.07 -3.74
C VAL A 57 6.09 -2.10 -3.13
N VAL A 58 6.27 -3.22 -3.80
CA VAL A 58 7.08 -4.32 -3.29
C VAL A 58 8.39 -4.41 -4.04
N PHE A 59 9.49 -4.55 -3.30
CA PHE A 59 10.83 -4.79 -3.83
C PHE A 59 11.39 -6.06 -3.21
N ARG A 60 12.39 -6.64 -3.86
CA ARG A 60 13.19 -7.71 -3.30
C ARG A 60 14.35 -7.10 -2.51
N HIS A 61 14.53 -7.51 -1.28
CA HIS A 61 15.69 -7.13 -0.48
C HIS A 61 16.84 -8.08 -0.82
N LYS A 62 17.82 -7.60 -1.57
CA LYS A 62 18.89 -8.47 -2.08
C LYS A 62 19.69 -9.16 -0.99
N PRO A 63 20.07 -8.49 0.11
CA PRO A 63 20.87 -9.17 1.14
C PRO A 63 20.16 -10.34 1.81
N SER A 64 18.85 -10.28 2.03
CA SER A 64 18.12 -11.30 2.79
C SER A 64 17.17 -12.15 1.97
N GLY A 65 16.83 -11.72 0.76
CA GLY A 65 15.80 -12.38 -0.03
C GLY A 65 14.36 -12.09 0.42
N ARG A 66 14.20 -11.31 1.49
CA ARG A 66 12.87 -10.89 1.97
C ARG A 66 12.29 -9.82 1.04
N HIS A 67 11.03 -9.53 1.23
CA HIS A 67 10.45 -8.41 0.47
C HIS A 67 10.46 -7.13 1.31
N VAL A 68 10.64 -6.02 0.60
CA VAL A 68 10.51 -4.68 1.16
C VAL A 68 9.16 -4.13 0.70
N LEU A 69 8.37 -3.66 1.63
CA LEU A 69 7.10 -3.03 1.35
C LEU A 69 7.23 -1.53 1.58
N VAL A 70 7.11 -0.76 0.52
CA VAL A 70 7.07 0.69 0.61
C VAL A 70 5.64 1.14 0.44
N ILE A 71 5.12 1.87 1.42
CA ILE A 71 3.77 2.43 1.35
C ILE A 71 3.92 3.91 1.03
N ALA A 72 3.55 4.27 -0.19
CA ALA A 72 3.76 5.60 -0.74
C ALA A 72 2.45 6.24 -1.16
N ALA A 73 2.43 7.57 -1.24
CA ALA A 73 1.27 8.28 -1.75
C ALA A 73 1.08 8.00 -3.25
N GLY A 74 -0.16 7.90 -3.68
CA GLY A 74 -0.48 7.56 -5.06
C GLY A 74 0.02 8.56 -6.10
N ASP A 75 0.32 9.80 -5.69
CA ASP A 75 0.85 10.85 -6.54
C ASP A 75 2.37 11.01 -6.44
N ARG A 76 3.05 10.05 -5.83
CA ARG A 76 4.51 10.07 -5.67
C ARG A 76 5.12 8.79 -6.20
N ARG A 77 6.36 8.88 -6.66
CA ARG A 77 7.16 7.71 -7.03
C ARG A 77 8.14 7.40 -5.93
N VAL A 78 8.36 6.11 -5.71
CA VAL A 78 9.36 5.65 -4.75
C VAL A 78 10.76 5.92 -5.31
N ASP A 79 11.63 6.48 -4.49
CA ASP A 79 13.04 6.64 -4.83
C ASP A 79 13.81 5.44 -4.29
N GLU A 80 14.18 4.52 -5.18
CA GLU A 80 14.85 3.29 -4.78
C GLU A 80 16.21 3.53 -4.13
N LYS A 81 16.88 4.63 -4.47
CA LYS A 81 18.16 4.98 -3.85
C LYS A 81 17.96 5.37 -2.39
N LYS A 82 16.90 6.11 -2.09
CA LYS A 82 16.56 6.47 -0.71
C LYS A 82 16.18 5.23 0.09
N VAL A 83 15.44 4.32 -0.51
CA VAL A 83 15.09 3.04 0.14
C VAL A 83 16.33 2.23 0.43
N ALA A 84 17.22 2.08 -0.56
CA ALA A 84 18.45 1.32 -0.40
C ALA A 84 19.37 1.92 0.67
N ALA A 85 19.37 3.23 0.82
CA ALA A 85 20.17 3.90 1.86
C ALA A 85 19.69 3.52 3.26
N LEU A 86 18.43 3.18 3.41
CA LEU A 86 17.84 2.83 4.71
C LEU A 86 17.89 1.33 5.02
N VAL A 87 17.64 0.50 4.02
CA VAL A 87 17.47 -0.95 4.26
C VAL A 87 18.49 -1.82 3.55
N GLY A 88 19.28 -1.26 2.64
CA GLY A 88 20.21 -2.02 1.81
C GLY A 88 19.68 -2.23 0.40
N LYS A 89 20.46 -2.86 -0.43
CA LYS A 89 20.20 -2.96 -1.86
C LYS A 89 18.89 -3.68 -2.15
N THR A 90 18.07 -3.08 -3.01
CA THR A 90 16.81 -3.66 -3.44
C THR A 90 16.86 -4.01 -4.92
N GLY A 91 15.95 -4.87 -5.33
CA GLY A 91 15.79 -5.26 -6.71
C GLY A 91 14.31 -5.40 -7.06
N ARG A 92 14.06 -5.67 -8.33
CA ARG A 92 12.72 -5.83 -8.83
C ARG A 92 12.06 -7.08 -8.23
N ALA A 93 10.79 -6.94 -7.87
CA ALA A 93 9.94 -8.05 -7.43
C ALA A 93 8.97 -8.38 -8.55
N ASP A 94 9.04 -9.59 -9.08
CA ASP A 94 8.09 -10.03 -10.10
C ASP A 94 6.78 -10.51 -9.45
N ALA A 95 5.78 -10.82 -10.27
CA ALA A 95 4.47 -11.21 -9.78
C ALA A 95 4.50 -12.48 -8.92
N GLU A 96 5.33 -13.46 -9.29
CA GLU A 96 5.49 -14.69 -8.52
C GLU A 96 6.06 -14.41 -7.14
N PHE A 97 7.09 -13.59 -7.08
CA PHE A 97 7.74 -13.21 -5.82
C PHE A 97 6.74 -12.47 -4.91
N VAL A 98 6.02 -11.50 -5.48
CA VAL A 98 5.01 -10.74 -4.73
C VAL A 98 3.96 -11.69 -4.15
N LYS A 99 3.43 -12.59 -4.97
CA LYS A 99 2.40 -13.53 -4.52
C LYS A 99 2.94 -14.48 -3.44
N ALA A 100 4.15 -14.99 -3.61
CA ALA A 100 4.75 -15.92 -2.66
C ALA A 100 5.03 -15.25 -1.32
N GLN A 101 5.51 -14.02 -1.33
CA GLN A 101 5.88 -13.30 -0.10
C GLN A 101 4.66 -12.71 0.61
N THR A 102 3.76 -12.10 -0.14
CA THR A 102 2.65 -11.35 0.46
C THR A 102 1.37 -12.16 0.56
N GLY A 103 1.16 -13.10 -0.33
CA GLY A 103 -0.11 -13.81 -0.49
C GLY A 103 -1.12 -13.05 -1.33
N PHE A 104 -0.76 -11.87 -1.82
CA PHE A 104 -1.62 -11.02 -2.64
C PHE A 104 -1.08 -10.91 -4.04
N SER A 105 -1.96 -10.64 -4.99
CA SER A 105 -1.57 -10.34 -6.36
C SER A 105 -1.23 -8.87 -6.51
N ILE A 106 -0.37 -8.55 -7.48
CA ILE A 106 -0.05 -7.17 -7.82
C ILE A 106 -1.35 -6.41 -8.11
N GLY A 107 -1.47 -5.20 -7.59
CA GLY A 107 -2.68 -4.39 -7.69
C GLY A 107 -3.61 -4.51 -6.49
N GLY A 108 -3.41 -5.55 -5.66
CA GLY A 108 -4.21 -5.75 -4.46
C GLY A 108 -3.40 -5.96 -3.20
N VAL A 109 -2.12 -5.60 -3.20
CA VAL A 109 -1.25 -5.81 -2.04
C VAL A 109 -1.65 -4.87 -0.90
N SER A 110 -2.11 -5.47 0.19
CA SER A 110 -2.45 -4.74 1.41
C SER A 110 -1.18 -4.36 2.17
N PRO A 111 -1.21 -3.30 2.98
CA PRO A 111 -0.09 -3.02 3.88
C PRO A 111 0.03 -4.01 5.04
N VAL A 112 -0.99 -4.83 5.28
CA VAL A 112 -1.03 -5.77 6.41
C VAL A 112 -1.37 -7.19 5.94
N ALA A 113 -1.25 -8.14 6.84
CA ALA A 113 -1.65 -9.54 6.64
C ALA A 113 -0.84 -10.27 5.56
N HIS A 114 0.42 -9.93 5.41
CA HIS A 114 1.32 -10.64 4.49
C HIS A 114 1.63 -12.05 5.01
N LEU A 115 1.89 -12.98 4.10
CA LEU A 115 2.29 -14.34 4.48
C LEU A 115 3.63 -14.36 5.20
N HIS A 116 4.56 -13.54 4.74
CA HIS A 116 5.88 -13.39 5.37
C HIS A 116 6.04 -11.93 5.78
N ALA A 117 6.69 -11.71 6.91
CA ALA A 117 6.86 -10.36 7.44
C ALA A 117 7.72 -9.52 6.51
N PRO A 118 7.24 -8.37 6.02
CA PRO A 118 8.01 -7.49 5.15
C PRO A 118 8.95 -6.60 5.95
N ILE A 119 9.94 -6.05 5.26
CA ILE A 119 10.64 -4.86 5.74
C ILE A 119 9.81 -3.68 5.24
N THR A 120 9.15 -2.97 6.14
CA THR A 120 8.14 -1.97 5.75
C THR A 120 8.63 -0.55 6.01
N LEU A 121 8.42 0.32 5.03
CA LEU A 121 8.70 1.75 5.13
C LEU A 121 7.45 2.52 4.67
N ILE A 122 7.14 3.60 5.36
CA ILE A 122 6.01 4.48 5.02
C ILE A 122 6.56 5.81 4.56
N ASP A 123 6.13 6.29 3.40
CA ASP A 123 6.62 7.57 2.91
C ASP A 123 5.95 8.74 3.61
N ALA A 124 6.76 9.72 3.96
CA ALA A 124 6.33 10.90 4.71
C ALA A 124 5.30 11.76 3.97
N SER A 125 5.23 11.67 2.64
CA SER A 125 4.27 12.46 1.88
C SER A 125 2.81 12.10 2.18
N LEU A 126 2.58 10.93 2.76
CA LEU A 126 1.24 10.53 3.21
C LEU A 126 0.73 11.41 4.36
N SER A 127 1.61 12.09 5.08
CA SER A 127 1.22 12.96 6.18
C SER A 127 0.44 14.21 5.74
N ARG A 128 0.37 14.49 4.46
CA ARG A 128 -0.41 15.59 3.91
C ARG A 128 -1.92 15.42 4.09
N PHE A 129 -2.38 14.20 4.36
CA PHE A 129 -3.81 13.89 4.41
C PHE A 129 -4.17 13.25 5.73
N GLU A 130 -5.34 13.60 6.25
CA GLU A 130 -5.86 12.96 7.47
C GLU A 130 -6.34 11.54 7.22
N LEU A 131 -6.96 11.31 6.08
CA LEU A 131 -7.52 10.01 5.75
C LEU A 131 -6.86 9.45 4.50
N LEU A 132 -6.42 8.22 4.60
CA LEU A 132 -5.79 7.47 3.52
C LEU A 132 -6.66 6.26 3.18
N TRP A 133 -6.46 5.72 1.98
CA TRP A 133 -7.12 4.49 1.54
C TRP A 133 -6.07 3.53 1.01
N ALA A 134 -6.11 2.30 1.51
CA ALA A 134 -5.14 1.27 1.14
C ALA A 134 -5.85 0.06 0.52
N ALA A 135 -5.13 -0.69 -0.29
CA ALA A 135 -5.65 -1.95 -0.85
C ALA A 135 -5.87 -2.96 0.27
N ALA A 136 -6.93 -3.72 0.14
CA ALA A 136 -7.35 -4.68 1.15
C ALA A 136 -7.25 -6.13 0.68
N GLY A 137 -6.23 -6.45 -0.12
CA GLY A 137 -5.97 -7.83 -0.51
C GLY A 137 -6.58 -8.27 -1.83
N HIS A 138 -7.17 -7.34 -2.57
CA HIS A 138 -7.77 -7.60 -3.89
C HIS A 138 -7.89 -6.27 -4.63
N PRO A 139 -7.78 -6.26 -5.98
CA PRO A 139 -7.91 -5.01 -6.75
C PRO A 139 -9.24 -4.30 -6.59
N HIS A 140 -10.28 -4.98 -6.13
CA HIS A 140 -11.59 -4.40 -5.88
C HIS A 140 -11.80 -3.99 -4.42
N ALA A 141 -10.82 -4.19 -3.55
CA ALA A 141 -11.03 -4.01 -2.12
C ALA A 141 -10.09 -2.96 -1.54
N VAL A 142 -10.64 -2.05 -0.76
CA VAL A 142 -9.90 -0.98 -0.09
C VAL A 142 -10.39 -0.81 1.33
N PHE A 143 -9.59 -0.16 2.18
CA PHE A 143 -10.04 0.24 3.50
C PHE A 143 -9.43 1.59 3.89
N PRO A 144 -10.17 2.40 4.67
CA PRO A 144 -9.67 3.70 5.10
C PRO A 144 -8.89 3.59 6.39
N LEU A 145 -7.88 4.45 6.53
CA LEU A 145 -7.09 4.54 7.75
C LEU A 145 -6.35 5.87 7.79
N THR A 146 -5.91 6.26 8.99
CA THR A 146 -5.03 7.40 9.15
C THR A 146 -3.58 6.95 9.09
N LEU A 147 -2.66 7.90 8.94
CA LEU A 147 -1.22 7.59 8.97
C LEU A 147 -0.82 6.97 10.31
N GLN A 148 -1.38 7.46 11.40
CA GLN A 148 -1.11 6.91 12.73
C GLN A 148 -1.58 5.46 12.84
N GLN A 149 -2.76 5.17 12.30
CA GLN A 149 -3.27 3.79 12.25
C GLN A 149 -2.37 2.91 11.38
N LEU A 150 -1.91 3.43 10.27
CA LEU A 150 -0.99 2.69 9.39
C LEU A 150 0.30 2.35 10.11
N GLN A 151 0.88 3.30 10.85
CA GLN A 151 2.07 3.03 11.65
C GLN A 151 1.81 2.00 12.74
N ALA A 152 0.68 2.10 13.43
CA ALA A 152 0.32 1.15 14.47
C ALA A 152 0.13 -0.26 13.93
N LEU A 153 -0.51 -0.38 12.77
CA LEU A 153 -0.78 -1.67 12.14
C LEU A 153 0.49 -2.33 11.62
N THR A 154 1.43 -1.57 11.10
CA THR A 154 2.63 -2.10 10.45
C THR A 154 3.87 -2.08 11.32
N GLY A 155 3.91 -1.22 12.32
CA GLY A 155 5.12 -0.99 13.12
C GLY A 155 6.23 -0.30 12.35
N ALA A 156 5.93 0.27 11.18
CA ALA A 156 6.93 0.80 10.28
C ALA A 156 7.25 2.27 10.54
N PRO A 157 8.49 2.71 10.25
CA PRO A 157 8.83 4.11 10.36
C PRO A 157 8.28 4.93 9.19
N VAL A 158 8.01 6.19 9.45
CA VAL A 158 7.66 7.16 8.41
C VAL A 158 8.95 7.87 8.02
N VAL A 159 9.31 7.78 6.75
CA VAL A 159 10.60 8.26 6.23
C VAL A 159 10.40 8.93 4.86
N ASP A 160 11.38 9.73 4.46
CA ASP A 160 11.37 10.36 3.14
C ASP A 160 12.00 9.40 2.13
N ILE A 161 11.16 8.74 1.34
CA ILE A 161 11.60 7.78 0.33
C ILE A 161 10.92 7.99 -1.01
N ALA A 162 10.29 9.13 -1.23
CA ALA A 162 9.73 9.48 -2.52
C ALA A 162 10.75 10.27 -3.33
N GLN A 163 10.64 10.16 -4.65
CA GLN A 163 11.38 11.05 -5.54
C GLN A 163 10.90 12.47 -5.31
N GLU A 164 11.80 13.42 -5.50
CA GLU A 164 11.42 14.82 -5.45
C GLU A 164 10.28 15.06 -6.44
N PRO A 165 9.24 15.80 -6.04
CA PRO A 165 8.18 16.12 -6.98
C PRO A 165 8.78 16.81 -8.20
N VAL A 166 8.33 16.40 -9.38
CA VAL A 166 8.70 17.14 -10.57
C VAL A 166 8.24 18.57 -10.33
N ASP A 167 9.16 19.52 -10.48
CA ASP A 167 8.80 20.92 -10.38
C ASP A 167 7.82 21.21 -11.50
N THR A 168 6.55 21.26 -11.17
CA THR A 168 5.53 21.40 -12.20
C THR A 168 5.64 22.73 -12.92
N ALA A 169 6.15 23.74 -12.26
CA ALA A 169 6.41 25.01 -12.95
C ALA A 169 7.50 24.84 -13.98
N ALA A 170 8.63 24.24 -13.59
CA ALA A 170 9.69 23.92 -14.53
C ALA A 170 9.25 22.82 -15.49
N GLY A 171 8.59 21.82 -14.98
CA GLY A 171 8.04 20.72 -15.78
C GLY A 171 7.01 21.22 -16.77
N GLN A 172 6.17 22.12 -16.35
CA GLN A 172 5.15 22.71 -17.20
C GLN A 172 5.76 23.62 -18.24
N SER A 173 6.82 24.30 -17.92
CA SER A 173 7.52 25.10 -18.91
C SER A 173 8.14 24.21 -19.97
N GLN A 174 8.34 22.95 -19.66
CA GLN A 174 8.83 21.95 -20.60
C GLN A 174 7.70 21.24 -21.32
N ALA A 175 6.57 21.26 -20.73
CA ALA A 175 5.42 20.55 -21.27
C ALA A 175 4.81 21.29 -22.45
#